data_07fc2dc55b8920bb1a16347487304164
#
_entry.id   07fc2dc55b8920bb1a16347487304164
#
_cell.length_a   1.000
_cell.length_b   1.000
_cell.length_c   1.000
_cell.angle_alpha   90.00
_cell.angle_beta   90.00
_cell.angle_gamma   90.00
#
_symmetry.space_group_name_H-M   'P 1'
#
loop_
_entity.id
_entity.type
_entity.pdbx_description
1 polymer ?
#
loop_
_entity_poly.entity_id
_entity_poly.type
_entity_poly.pdbx_seq_one_letter_code
_entity_poly.pdbx_strand_id
1 'polypeptide(L)'
;MSFGRNPHVAKAEAEEQKARGAKDAAACELAWREGARQWERAAERETDDRRRQQYAERTEAARASADETRTQDPEPLESLIAKLKPPTPPN
;
A
#
# COMPACT_ATOMS: atom_id res chain seq x y z
N MET A 1 20.62 10.03 21.00
CA MET A 1 19.32 9.86 21.54
C MET A 1 18.26 10.49 20.68
N SER A 2 17.26 9.77 20.34
CA SER A 2 16.30 10.29 19.40
C SER A 2 14.97 10.54 20.08
N PHE A 3 14.96 11.59 20.83
CA PHE A 3 13.71 12.01 21.41
C PHE A 3 12.70 12.25 20.33
N GLY A 4 11.52 11.88 20.60
CA GLY A 4 10.46 12.14 19.68
C GLY A 4 10.50 11.30 18.44
N ARG A 5 11.28 10.21 18.45
CA ARG A 5 11.25 9.29 17.32
C ARG A 5 9.84 8.76 17.20
N ASN A 6 9.30 8.89 16.01
CA ASN A 6 7.94 8.48 15.74
C ASN A 6 7.92 6.97 15.44
N PRO A 7 7.30 6.16 16.30
CA PRO A 7 7.33 4.72 16.10
C PRO A 7 6.62 4.28 14.83
N HIS A 8 5.70 5.09 14.36
CA HIS A 8 4.98 4.73 13.14
C HIS A 8 5.86 4.83 11.91
N VAL A 9 6.90 5.66 11.95
CA VAL A 9 7.83 5.76 10.83
C VAL A 9 8.54 4.43 10.63
N ALA A 10 9.05 3.86 11.72
CA ALA A 10 9.75 2.59 11.61
C ALA A 10 8.81 1.50 11.12
N LYS A 11 7.57 1.50 11.60
CA LYS A 11 6.61 0.50 11.17
C LYS A 11 6.26 0.68 9.71
N ALA A 12 6.13 1.93 9.26
CA ALA A 12 5.84 2.19 7.86
C ALA A 12 6.97 1.71 6.97
N GLU A 13 8.20 1.99 7.37
CA GLU A 13 9.35 1.57 6.59
C GLU A 13 9.44 0.06 6.52
N ALA A 14 9.12 -0.62 7.63
CA ALA A 14 9.12 -2.08 7.64
C ALA A 14 8.08 -2.63 6.67
N GLU A 15 6.91 -2.02 6.62
CA GLU A 15 5.88 -2.47 5.69
C GLU A 15 6.29 -2.22 4.25
N GLU A 16 6.97 -1.12 3.98
CA GLU A 16 7.45 -0.86 2.64
C GLU A 16 8.49 -1.90 2.22
N GLN A 17 9.36 -2.27 3.13
CA GLN A 17 10.32 -3.33 2.84
C GLN A 17 9.61 -4.64 2.57
N LYS A 18 8.59 -4.93 3.36
CA LYS A 18 7.80 -6.13 3.17
C LYS A 18 7.13 -6.11 1.79
N ALA A 19 6.64 -4.95 1.39
CA ALA A 19 6.00 -4.83 0.09
C ALA A 19 6.98 -5.13 -1.03
N ARG A 20 8.20 -4.57 -0.92
CA ARG A 20 9.20 -4.77 -1.95
C ARG A 20 9.65 -6.21 -2.06
N GLY A 21 9.60 -6.95 -0.96
CA GLY A 21 9.99 -8.35 -0.96
C GLY A 21 8.84 -9.31 -1.09
N ALA A 22 7.63 -8.82 -1.26
CA ALA A 22 6.46 -9.69 -1.33
C ALA A 22 6.50 -10.55 -2.59
N LYS A 23 6.02 -11.78 -2.47
CA LYS A 23 6.09 -12.73 -3.57
C LYS A 23 4.88 -12.70 -4.47
N ASP A 24 3.78 -12.15 -3.99
CA ASP A 24 2.60 -12.05 -4.84
C ASP A 24 1.99 -10.66 -4.71
N ALA A 25 1.14 -10.34 -5.66
CA ALA A 25 0.58 -9.01 -5.75
C ALA A 25 -0.32 -8.69 -4.57
N ALA A 26 -1.05 -9.66 -4.08
CA ALA A 26 -1.95 -9.41 -2.95
C ALA A 26 -1.18 -9.04 -1.70
N ALA A 27 -0.12 -9.78 -1.40
CA ALA A 27 0.71 -9.47 -0.23
C ALA A 27 1.40 -8.13 -0.40
N CYS A 28 1.83 -7.82 -1.61
CA CYS A 28 2.49 -6.56 -1.90
C CYS A 28 1.53 -5.39 -1.68
N GLU A 29 0.33 -5.50 -2.22
CA GLU A 29 -0.66 -4.45 -2.07
C GLU A 29 -1.01 -4.25 -0.60
N LEU A 30 -1.21 -5.34 0.12
CA LEU A 30 -1.56 -5.25 1.53
C LEU A 30 -0.47 -4.53 2.32
N ALA A 31 0.79 -4.87 2.04
CA ALA A 31 1.89 -4.25 2.74
C ALA A 31 1.98 -2.75 2.43
N TRP A 32 1.76 -2.36 1.17
CA TRP A 32 1.75 -0.95 0.83
C TRP A 32 0.62 -0.20 1.54
N ARG A 33 -0.54 -0.81 1.64
CA ARG A 33 -1.66 -0.15 2.31
C ARG A 33 -1.40 -0.03 3.80
N GLU A 34 -0.80 -1.04 4.39
CA GLU A 34 -0.45 -0.97 5.80
C GLU A 34 0.63 0.07 6.04
N GLY A 35 1.59 0.17 5.13
CA GLY A 35 2.60 1.21 5.19
C GLY A 35 1.97 2.59 5.13
N ALA A 36 1.01 2.78 4.22
CA ALA A 36 0.32 4.05 4.11
C ALA A 36 -0.39 4.40 5.41
N ARG A 37 -1.01 3.42 6.03
CA ARG A 37 -1.70 3.65 7.30
C ARG A 37 -0.72 4.09 8.38
N GLN A 38 0.44 3.48 8.43
CA GLN A 38 1.44 3.86 9.42
C GLN A 38 2.00 5.25 9.13
N TRP A 39 2.22 5.59 7.85
CA TRP A 39 2.65 6.94 7.52
C TRP A 39 1.61 7.97 7.92
N GLU A 40 0.34 7.65 7.74
CA GLU A 40 -0.73 8.55 8.13
C GLU A 40 -0.72 8.77 9.64
N ARG A 41 -0.54 7.71 10.40
CA ARG A 41 -0.45 7.85 11.85
C ARG A 41 0.80 8.63 12.26
N ALA A 42 1.88 8.44 11.52
CA ALA A 42 3.09 9.21 11.79
C ALA A 42 2.82 10.71 11.58
N ALA A 43 2.10 11.04 10.51
CA ALA A 43 1.78 12.43 10.23
C ALA A 43 0.90 13.02 11.32
N GLU A 44 -0.08 12.26 11.79
CA GLU A 44 -0.98 12.75 12.83
C GLU A 44 -0.25 13.03 14.12
N ARG A 45 0.79 12.27 14.38
CA ARG A 45 1.52 12.37 15.63
C ARG A 45 2.63 13.42 15.56
N GLU A 46 3.03 13.80 14.37
CA GLU A 46 4.15 14.70 14.18
C GLU A 46 3.74 16.15 14.42
N THR A 47 4.52 16.85 15.19
CA THR A 47 4.22 18.27 15.47
C THR A 47 4.98 19.21 14.56
N ASP A 48 6.05 18.75 13.94
CA ASP A 48 6.81 19.58 13.01
C ASP A 48 6.10 19.60 11.67
N ASP A 49 5.76 20.79 11.18
CA ASP A 49 4.96 20.92 9.97
C ASP A 49 5.64 20.31 8.77
N ARG A 50 6.94 20.50 8.64
CA ARG A 50 7.67 19.99 7.50
C ARG A 50 7.65 18.45 7.48
N ARG A 51 7.92 17.85 8.64
CA ARG A 51 7.90 16.40 8.73
C ARG A 51 6.51 15.87 8.54
N ARG A 52 5.52 16.55 9.07
CA ARG A 52 4.13 16.12 8.89
C ARG A 52 3.79 16.07 7.42
N GLN A 53 4.21 17.08 6.67
CA GLN A 53 3.96 17.09 5.25
C GLN A 53 4.70 15.97 4.53
N GLN A 54 5.95 15.70 4.94
CA GLN A 54 6.70 14.61 4.35
C GLN A 54 6.00 13.28 4.59
N TYR A 55 5.49 13.07 5.80
CA TYR A 55 4.79 11.83 6.09
C TYR A 55 3.49 11.72 5.32
N ALA A 56 2.80 12.86 5.13
CA ALA A 56 1.58 12.85 4.33
C ALA A 56 1.90 12.48 2.88
N GLU A 57 3.01 12.98 2.36
CA GLU A 57 3.42 12.63 1.02
C GLU A 57 3.77 11.16 0.91
N ARG A 58 4.42 10.62 1.95
CA ARG A 58 4.73 9.19 1.96
C ARG A 58 3.46 8.36 2.01
N THR A 59 2.44 8.84 2.71
CA THR A 59 1.15 8.17 2.75
C THR A 59 0.57 8.06 1.35
N GLU A 60 0.57 9.16 0.63
CA GLU A 60 0.01 9.16 -0.71
C GLU A 60 0.84 8.31 -1.66
N ALA A 61 2.15 8.36 -1.52
CA ALA A 61 3.02 7.54 -2.36
C ALA A 61 2.77 6.06 -2.12
N ALA A 62 2.58 5.67 -0.85
CA ALA A 62 2.32 4.27 -0.53
C ALA A 62 0.96 3.83 -1.06
N ARG A 63 -0.03 4.71 -0.97
CA ARG A 63 -1.34 4.40 -1.53
C ARG A 63 -1.27 4.23 -3.04
N ALA A 64 -0.52 5.10 -3.69
CA ALA A 64 -0.35 5.00 -5.13
C ALA A 64 0.35 3.70 -5.50
N SER A 65 1.34 3.30 -4.71
CA SER A 65 2.02 2.04 -4.96
C SER A 65 1.08 0.86 -4.80
N ALA A 66 0.19 0.93 -3.80
CA ALA A 66 -0.79 -0.13 -3.59
C ALA A 66 -1.74 -0.22 -4.78
N ASP A 67 -2.23 0.92 -5.23
CA ASP A 67 -3.14 0.95 -6.37
C ASP A 67 -2.46 0.43 -7.62
N GLU A 68 -1.20 0.82 -7.81
CA GLU A 68 -0.44 0.38 -8.96
C GLU A 68 -0.23 -1.13 -8.94
N THR A 69 0.06 -1.66 -7.76
CA THR A 69 0.21 -3.10 -7.61
C THR A 69 -1.08 -3.81 -7.98
N ARG A 70 -2.18 -3.25 -7.56
CA ARG A 70 -3.47 -3.85 -7.83
C ARG A 70 -3.77 -3.88 -9.32
N THR A 71 -3.44 -2.79 -10.03
CA THR A 71 -3.70 -2.74 -11.46
C THR A 71 -2.75 -3.59 -12.25
N GLN A 72 -1.59 -3.89 -11.68
CA GLN A 72 -0.61 -4.76 -12.32
C GLN A 72 -0.81 -6.21 -11.95
N ASP A 73 -1.88 -6.51 -11.23
CA ASP A 73 -2.19 -7.87 -10.85
C ASP A 73 -2.19 -8.72 -12.09
N PRO A 74 -1.49 -9.85 -12.07
CA PRO A 74 -1.45 -10.74 -13.20
C PRO A 74 -2.78 -11.39 -13.53
N GLU A 75 -3.75 -11.24 -12.66
CA GLU A 75 -5.07 -11.75 -12.94
C GLU A 75 -5.72 -10.76 -13.92
N PRO A 76 -5.69 -11.05 -15.19
CA PRO A 76 -6.23 -10.08 -16.14
C PRO A 76 -7.73 -9.93 -15.98
N LEU A 77 -8.21 -8.80 -16.37
CA LEU A 77 -9.63 -8.52 -16.30
C LEU A 77 -10.45 -9.58 -17.03
N GLU A 78 -9.90 -10.06 -18.11
CA GLU A 78 -10.57 -11.11 -18.88
C GLU A 78 -10.77 -12.38 -18.08
N SER A 79 -9.78 -12.71 -17.26
CA SER A 79 -9.91 -13.87 -16.40
C SER A 79 -11.02 -13.70 -15.40
N LEU A 80 -11.12 -12.51 -14.84
CA LEU A 80 -12.16 -12.22 -13.88
C LEU A 80 -13.53 -12.29 -14.53
N ILE A 81 -13.64 -11.76 -15.73
CA ILE A 81 -14.89 -11.80 -16.45
C ILE A 81 -15.29 -13.23 -16.75
N ALA A 82 -14.32 -14.03 -17.13
CA ALA A 82 -14.59 -15.42 -17.43
C ALA A 82 -15.10 -16.16 -16.20
N LYS A 83 -14.57 -15.81 -15.03
CA LYS A 83 -14.98 -16.47 -13.80
C LYS A 83 -16.36 -16.03 -13.35
N LEU A 84 -16.70 -14.78 -13.59
CA LEU A 84 -17.97 -14.23 -13.16
C LEU A 84 -19.08 -14.53 -14.13
N LYS A 85 -18.73 -14.64 -15.39
CA LYS A 85 -19.71 -14.79 -16.42
C LYS A 85 -19.90 -16.27 -16.72
N PRO A 86 -21.09 -16.80 -16.54
CA PRO A 86 -21.31 -18.19 -16.88
C PRO A 86 -21.15 -18.38 -18.37
N PRO A 87 -20.73 -19.56 -18.78
CA PRO A 87 -20.58 -19.81 -20.17
C PRO A 87 -21.92 -19.61 -20.87
N THR A 88 -21.85 -18.93 -21.95
CA THR A 88 -23.06 -18.67 -22.71
C THR A 88 -23.48 -19.95 -23.37
N PRO A 89 -24.71 -20.34 -23.18
CA PRO A 89 -25.15 -21.53 -23.88
C PRO A 89 -25.16 -21.24 -25.37
N PRO A 90 -24.74 -22.18 -26.09
CA PRO A 90 -24.80 -22.05 -27.53
C PRO A 90 -26.25 -22.14 -27.90
N ASN A 91 -26.57 -21.52 -28.77
CA ASN A 91 -27.89 -21.63 -29.25
C ASN A 91 -28.18 -20.71 -30.17
#